data_6e716b0d66392caa3ea7c5e88446cb3e
#
_entry.id   6e716b0d66392caa3ea7c5e88446cb3e
#
_cell.length_a   1.000
_cell.length_b   1.000
_cell.length_c   1.000
_cell.angle_alpha   90.00
_cell.angle_beta   90.00
_cell.angle_gamma   90.00
#
_symmetry.space_group_name_H-M   'P 1'
#
loop_
_entity.id
_entity.type
_entity.pdbx_description
1 polymer ?
#
loop_
_entity_poly.entity_id
_entity_poly.type
_entity_poly.pdbx_seq_one_letter_code
_entity_poly.pdbx_strand_id
1 'polypeptide(L)'
;MKKEYNVGLFNDCFPPVMDGVSVCVSNYAYWMQKKVGDIAVITPNVPGADYSVHDFDVIDFFSVPVPFRKPYVTGIAEMDPAFLRAIAKSRFKIVHAHCPFGTGQAAQRIAKLQNIPCVATFHSKYRDDFSRVIPEKRVVDLIIKRIISFYEGADQVWVPQASVEEVIREYGYKGKVEVVDNGSDLCADYPEKYFVEARESMGIGKDEFVFLFVGQHIWEKNVRFIIDALETIKDQRFRMFFVGTGYAADAMKELVSEKGLDRQVTFIGNITERERLKKFYAAADLFLFPSLYDNAPLVVREAAALHTPAVMVRGATAATILTDGENGFLIDNDLKSFEARLRELIADPQRVRRVGVQASRSIVRSWEDVVGEVLDRYNTLISSRALIARP
;
A
#
# COMPACT_ATOMS: atom_id res chain seq x y z
N MET A 1 -37.72 3.93 3.66
CA MET A 1 -36.92 4.67 2.70
C MET A 1 -35.59 3.93 2.48
N LYS A 2 -34.97 4.03 1.31
CA LYS A 2 -33.62 3.49 1.08
C LYS A 2 -32.61 4.43 1.74
N LYS A 3 -31.53 3.88 2.32
CA LYS A 3 -30.40 4.66 2.81
C LYS A 3 -29.56 5.10 1.60
N GLU A 4 -29.27 6.40 1.52
CA GLU A 4 -28.47 6.96 0.44
C GLU A 4 -27.01 7.06 0.88
N TYR A 5 -26.11 6.67 -0.02
CA TYR A 5 -24.67 6.80 0.15
C TYR A 5 -24.07 7.63 -0.98
N ASN A 6 -23.22 8.57 -0.64
CA ASN A 6 -22.47 9.32 -1.62
C ASN A 6 -21.48 8.44 -2.35
N VAL A 7 -20.77 7.55 -1.63
CA VAL A 7 -19.78 6.63 -2.20
C VAL A 7 -19.89 5.24 -1.57
N GLY A 8 -19.81 4.19 -2.38
CA GLY A 8 -19.55 2.83 -1.94
C GLY A 8 -18.12 2.42 -2.29
N LEU A 9 -17.29 2.08 -1.29
CA LEU A 9 -15.93 1.59 -1.46
C LEU A 9 -15.91 0.07 -1.27
N PHE A 10 -15.37 -0.65 -2.24
CA PHE A 10 -15.42 -2.13 -2.29
C PHE A 10 -14.01 -2.70 -2.25
N ASN A 11 -13.68 -3.48 -1.22
CA ASN A 11 -12.40 -4.18 -1.14
C ASN A 11 -12.53 -5.51 -0.40
N ASP A 12 -11.81 -6.54 -0.86
CA ASP A 12 -11.80 -7.88 -0.24
C ASP A 12 -10.96 -7.95 1.04
N CYS A 13 -10.30 -6.87 1.42
CA CYS A 13 -9.52 -6.74 2.64
C CYS A 13 -9.82 -5.41 3.34
N PHE A 14 -10.17 -5.46 4.62
CA PHE A 14 -10.42 -4.28 5.46
C PHE A 14 -9.96 -4.52 6.90
N PRO A 15 -9.65 -3.50 7.70
CA PRO A 15 -9.28 -3.70 9.08
C PRO A 15 -10.25 -4.62 9.84
N PRO A 16 -9.73 -5.51 10.71
CA PRO A 16 -8.39 -5.54 11.30
C PRO A 16 -7.29 -6.18 10.42
N VAL A 17 -7.61 -6.69 9.24
CA VAL A 17 -6.60 -7.21 8.30
C VAL A 17 -5.94 -6.01 7.59
N MET A 18 -4.62 -5.86 7.77
CA MET A 18 -3.87 -4.70 7.30
C MET A 18 -2.93 -5.06 6.15
N ASP A 19 -3.16 -4.47 5.00
CA ASP A 19 -2.24 -4.41 3.86
C ASP A 19 -2.31 -3.03 3.20
N GLY A 20 -1.50 -2.78 2.18
CA GLY A 20 -1.45 -1.47 1.53
C GLY A 20 -2.78 -1.03 0.93
N VAL A 21 -3.60 -1.98 0.43
CA VAL A 21 -4.91 -1.66 -0.16
C VAL A 21 -5.94 -1.37 0.91
N SER A 22 -5.98 -2.16 2.00
CA SER A 22 -6.88 -1.91 3.13
C SER A 22 -6.61 -0.57 3.80
N VAL A 23 -5.33 -0.17 3.93
CA VAL A 23 -4.93 1.16 4.43
C VAL A 23 -5.40 2.26 3.48
N CYS A 24 -5.25 2.08 2.18
CA CYS A 24 -5.75 3.03 1.17
C CYS A 24 -7.27 3.22 1.29
N VAL A 25 -8.04 2.12 1.31
CA VAL A 25 -9.52 2.18 1.43
C VAL A 25 -9.97 2.81 2.74
N SER A 26 -9.29 2.50 3.86
CA SER A 26 -9.59 3.11 5.16
C SER A 26 -9.39 4.63 5.14
N ASN A 27 -8.30 5.10 4.53
CA ASN A 27 -8.06 6.54 4.39
C ASN A 27 -9.06 7.21 3.44
N TYR A 28 -9.42 6.54 2.33
CA TYR A 28 -10.48 7.03 1.44
C TYR A 28 -11.79 7.19 2.21
N ALA A 29 -12.23 6.14 2.93
CA ALA A 29 -13.47 6.17 3.70
C ALA A 29 -13.46 7.27 4.76
N TYR A 30 -12.38 7.39 5.53
CA TYR A 30 -12.23 8.40 6.58
C TYR A 30 -12.33 9.84 6.04
N TRP A 31 -11.55 10.17 4.99
CA TRP A 31 -11.54 11.53 4.46
C TRP A 31 -12.79 11.85 3.64
N MET A 32 -13.36 10.87 2.93
CA MET A 32 -14.65 11.07 2.24
C MET A 32 -15.79 11.27 3.24
N GLN A 33 -15.83 10.49 4.34
CA GLN A 33 -16.82 10.69 5.39
C GLN A 33 -16.74 12.09 5.98
N LYS A 34 -15.52 12.61 6.19
CA LYS A 34 -15.33 14.00 6.67
C LYS A 34 -15.75 15.07 5.67
N LYS A 35 -15.50 14.85 4.37
CA LYS A 35 -15.73 15.87 3.33
C LYS A 35 -17.16 15.87 2.79
N VAL A 36 -17.77 14.70 2.62
CA VAL A 36 -19.08 14.58 1.95
C VAL A 36 -20.11 13.73 2.71
N GLY A 37 -19.69 12.98 3.73
CA GLY A 37 -20.57 12.12 4.53
C GLY A 37 -21.16 10.94 3.77
N ASP A 38 -21.95 10.13 4.47
CA ASP A 38 -22.71 8.98 3.94
C ASP A 38 -21.86 8.05 3.05
N ILE A 39 -20.78 7.51 3.63
CA ILE A 39 -19.89 6.56 3.00
C ILE A 39 -20.21 5.16 3.48
N ALA A 40 -20.15 4.18 2.57
CA ALA A 40 -20.18 2.76 2.93
C ALA A 40 -18.95 2.03 2.40
N VAL A 41 -18.31 1.23 3.25
CA VAL A 41 -17.29 0.26 2.86
C VAL A 41 -17.94 -1.12 2.77
N ILE A 42 -17.69 -1.83 1.67
CA ILE A 42 -18.19 -3.17 1.44
C ILE A 42 -17.02 -4.14 1.44
N THR A 43 -17.08 -5.15 2.33
CA THR A 43 -15.95 -6.08 2.56
C THR A 43 -16.46 -7.46 3.02
N PRO A 44 -15.70 -8.55 2.81
CA PRO A 44 -15.99 -9.82 3.47
C PRO A 44 -15.88 -9.68 5.00
N ASN A 45 -16.75 -10.33 5.74
CA ASN A 45 -16.70 -10.33 7.20
C ASN A 45 -15.40 -10.97 7.70
N VAL A 46 -14.70 -10.26 8.60
CA VAL A 46 -13.53 -10.80 9.30
C VAL A 46 -14.01 -11.25 10.69
N PRO A 47 -13.89 -12.54 11.06
CA PRO A 47 -14.35 -13.01 12.36
C PRO A 47 -13.72 -12.23 13.52
N GLY A 48 -14.58 -11.67 14.40
CA GLY A 48 -14.15 -10.87 15.55
C GLY A 48 -13.82 -9.40 15.24
N ALA A 49 -14.01 -8.92 14.00
CA ALA A 49 -13.88 -7.51 13.68
C ALA A 49 -15.00 -6.69 14.33
N ASP A 50 -14.64 -5.56 14.91
CA ASP A 50 -15.58 -4.54 15.37
C ASP A 50 -15.55 -3.35 14.40
N TYR A 51 -16.57 -3.26 13.57
CA TYR A 51 -16.70 -2.17 12.60
C TYR A 51 -17.39 -0.93 13.17
N SER A 52 -17.94 -0.99 14.39
CA SER A 52 -18.60 0.15 15.04
C SER A 52 -17.62 1.28 15.42
N VAL A 53 -16.32 1.02 15.38
CA VAL A 53 -15.26 2.00 15.63
C VAL A 53 -15.11 3.05 14.51
N HIS A 54 -15.78 2.85 13.38
CA HIS A 54 -15.71 3.76 12.23
C HIS A 54 -16.91 4.73 12.21
N ASP A 55 -16.68 5.97 11.78
CA ASP A 55 -17.72 7.00 11.62
C ASP A 55 -18.54 6.83 10.31
N PHE A 56 -18.27 5.78 9.54
CA PHE A 56 -18.95 5.41 8.31
C PHE A 56 -19.49 3.98 8.39
N ASP A 57 -20.42 3.63 7.50
CA ASP A 57 -20.98 2.29 7.51
C ASP A 57 -20.02 1.26 6.93
N VAL A 58 -19.97 0.08 7.54
CA VAL A 58 -19.35 -1.11 6.95
C VAL A 58 -20.44 -2.13 6.69
N ILE A 59 -20.63 -2.51 5.44
CA ILE A 59 -21.60 -3.53 5.00
C ILE A 59 -20.79 -4.77 4.66
N ASP A 60 -20.80 -5.72 5.55
CA ASP A 60 -20.06 -6.97 5.37
C ASP A 60 -20.94 -8.09 4.82
N PHE A 61 -20.31 -9.16 4.34
CA PHE A 61 -20.97 -10.36 3.87
C PHE A 61 -20.21 -11.61 4.35
N PHE A 62 -20.91 -12.74 4.36
CA PHE A 62 -20.35 -14.02 4.78
C PHE A 62 -19.06 -14.36 4.05
N SER A 63 -18.06 -14.77 4.82
CA SER A 63 -16.73 -15.11 4.33
C SER A 63 -16.21 -16.42 4.88
N VAL A 64 -15.20 -16.96 4.23
CA VAL A 64 -14.41 -18.11 4.66
C VAL A 64 -12.92 -17.75 4.63
N PRO A 65 -12.08 -18.36 5.50
CA PRO A 65 -10.64 -18.13 5.46
C PRO A 65 -10.04 -18.56 4.13
N VAL A 66 -9.11 -17.76 3.59
CA VAL A 66 -8.31 -18.15 2.42
C VAL A 66 -7.32 -19.23 2.86
N PRO A 67 -7.32 -20.44 2.25
CA PRO A 67 -6.40 -21.50 2.60
C PRO A 67 -4.94 -21.02 2.53
N PHE A 68 -4.17 -21.36 3.56
CA PHE A 68 -2.73 -21.05 3.67
C PHE A 68 -2.35 -19.55 3.65
N ARG A 69 -3.35 -18.63 3.71
CA ARG A 69 -3.12 -17.16 3.68
C ARG A 69 -3.81 -16.43 4.84
N LYS A 70 -3.65 -16.90 6.06
CA LYS A 70 -4.12 -16.14 7.23
C LYS A 70 -3.41 -14.79 7.30
N PRO A 71 -4.11 -13.68 7.65
CA PRO A 71 -5.51 -13.60 8.15
C PRO A 71 -6.57 -13.34 7.07
N TYR A 72 -6.25 -13.46 5.78
CA TYR A 72 -7.15 -13.13 4.69
C TYR A 72 -8.38 -14.04 4.63
N VAL A 73 -9.52 -13.41 4.30
CA VAL A 73 -10.82 -14.07 4.08
C VAL A 73 -11.31 -13.80 2.65
N THR A 74 -12.22 -14.64 2.16
CA THR A 74 -12.87 -14.45 0.87
C THR A 74 -14.34 -14.86 0.97
N GLY A 75 -15.17 -14.35 0.06
CA GLY A 75 -16.59 -14.70 0.02
C GLY A 75 -17.22 -14.28 -1.30
N ILE A 76 -18.46 -14.74 -1.50
CA ILE A 76 -19.28 -14.36 -2.64
C ILE A 76 -20.49 -13.60 -2.09
N ALA A 77 -20.43 -12.27 -2.24
CA ALA A 77 -21.41 -11.34 -1.67
C ALA A 77 -22.85 -11.67 -2.09
N GLU A 78 -23.05 -12.13 -3.32
CA GLU A 78 -24.34 -12.48 -3.88
C GLU A 78 -24.96 -13.78 -3.28
N MET A 79 -24.19 -14.56 -2.56
CA MET A 79 -24.70 -15.74 -1.86
C MET A 79 -25.14 -15.44 -0.43
N ASP A 80 -24.94 -14.21 0.06
CA ASP A 80 -25.36 -13.79 1.40
C ASP A 80 -26.73 -13.05 1.35
N PRO A 81 -27.82 -13.68 1.83
CA PRO A 81 -29.14 -13.07 1.85
C PRO A 81 -29.21 -11.80 2.76
N ALA A 82 -28.37 -11.70 3.78
CA ALA A 82 -28.34 -10.52 4.65
C ALA A 82 -27.73 -9.33 3.91
N PHE A 83 -26.60 -9.57 3.24
CA PHE A 83 -25.97 -8.60 2.34
C PHE A 83 -26.93 -8.13 1.24
N LEU A 84 -27.57 -9.06 0.54
CA LEU A 84 -28.53 -8.71 -0.53
C LEU A 84 -29.69 -7.83 -0.03
N ARG A 85 -30.20 -8.10 1.19
CA ARG A 85 -31.21 -7.26 1.83
C ARG A 85 -30.68 -5.87 2.17
N ALA A 86 -29.44 -5.76 2.66
CA ALA A 86 -28.80 -4.48 2.96
C ALA A 86 -28.62 -3.66 1.68
N ILE A 87 -28.08 -4.24 0.62
CA ILE A 87 -27.86 -3.57 -0.67
C ILE A 87 -29.19 -3.19 -1.34
N ALA A 88 -30.24 -4.02 -1.24
CA ALA A 88 -31.57 -3.67 -1.75
C ALA A 88 -32.18 -2.42 -1.09
N LYS A 89 -31.78 -2.14 0.17
CA LYS A 89 -32.16 -0.95 0.92
C LYS A 89 -31.21 0.24 0.75
N SER A 90 -30.14 0.06 -0.03
CA SER A 90 -29.11 1.08 -0.25
C SER A 90 -29.22 1.71 -1.64
N ARG A 91 -28.81 2.98 -1.73
CA ARG A 91 -28.61 3.72 -2.98
C ARG A 91 -27.24 4.35 -2.96
N PHE A 92 -26.48 4.18 -4.00
CA PHE A 92 -25.16 4.79 -4.17
C PHE A 92 -25.19 5.82 -5.30
N LYS A 93 -24.39 6.89 -5.20
CA LYS A 93 -24.16 7.79 -6.34
C LYS A 93 -23.04 7.29 -7.25
N ILE A 94 -22.05 6.64 -6.65
CA ILE A 94 -20.90 6.02 -7.32
C ILE A 94 -20.38 4.86 -6.49
N VAL A 95 -19.78 3.87 -7.14
CA VAL A 95 -19.05 2.78 -6.49
C VAL A 95 -17.60 2.75 -6.96
N HIS A 96 -16.68 2.42 -6.05
CA HIS A 96 -15.26 2.27 -6.36
C HIS A 96 -14.75 0.92 -5.86
N ALA A 97 -14.27 0.08 -6.78
CA ALA A 97 -13.69 -1.22 -6.49
C ALA A 97 -12.16 -1.14 -6.41
N HIS A 98 -11.59 -1.59 -5.30
CA HIS A 98 -10.15 -1.65 -5.09
C HIS A 98 -9.55 -3.04 -5.34
N CYS A 99 -10.39 -4.01 -5.73
CA CYS A 99 -9.95 -5.36 -6.10
C CYS A 99 -10.88 -5.95 -7.17
N PRO A 100 -10.42 -6.92 -8.00
CA PRO A 100 -11.21 -7.49 -9.10
C PRO A 100 -12.02 -8.73 -8.72
N PHE A 101 -12.05 -9.11 -7.41
CA PHE A 101 -12.64 -10.38 -6.96
C PHE A 101 -14.08 -10.19 -6.47
N GLY A 102 -14.45 -10.82 -5.36
CA GLY A 102 -15.82 -10.87 -4.87
C GLY A 102 -16.48 -9.51 -4.71
N THR A 103 -15.85 -8.60 -3.98
CA THR A 103 -16.38 -7.23 -3.76
C THR A 103 -16.37 -6.40 -5.05
N GLY A 104 -15.32 -6.53 -5.88
CA GLY A 104 -15.26 -5.81 -7.14
C GLY A 104 -16.37 -6.22 -8.11
N GLN A 105 -16.66 -7.52 -8.21
CA GLN A 105 -17.78 -8.02 -9.03
C GLN A 105 -19.12 -7.53 -8.49
N ALA A 106 -19.29 -7.51 -7.15
CA ALA A 106 -20.49 -6.94 -6.51
C ALA A 106 -20.64 -5.44 -6.83
N ALA A 107 -19.55 -4.66 -6.80
CA ALA A 107 -19.54 -3.25 -7.17
C ALA A 107 -20.06 -3.02 -8.60
N GLN A 108 -19.51 -3.73 -9.59
CA GLN A 108 -19.98 -3.62 -10.98
C GLN A 108 -21.44 -4.01 -11.16
N ARG A 109 -21.89 -5.06 -10.47
CA ARG A 109 -23.29 -5.47 -10.52
C ARG A 109 -24.21 -4.42 -9.91
N ILE A 110 -23.84 -3.84 -8.78
CA ILE A 110 -24.60 -2.76 -8.14
C ILE A 110 -24.62 -1.52 -9.03
N ALA A 111 -23.48 -1.14 -9.62
CA ALA A 111 -23.40 -0.03 -10.56
C ALA A 111 -24.38 -0.20 -11.73
N LYS A 112 -24.40 -1.38 -12.33
CA LYS A 112 -25.30 -1.71 -13.43
C LYS A 112 -26.77 -1.67 -12.99
N LEU A 113 -27.11 -2.27 -11.85
CA LEU A 113 -28.49 -2.32 -11.34
C LEU A 113 -29.03 -0.93 -10.95
N GLN A 114 -28.18 -0.05 -10.44
CA GLN A 114 -28.54 1.29 -10.02
C GLN A 114 -28.29 2.36 -11.09
N ASN A 115 -27.71 1.96 -12.24
CA ASN A 115 -27.31 2.85 -13.34
C ASN A 115 -26.40 4.00 -12.89
N ILE A 116 -25.37 3.69 -12.11
CA ILE A 116 -24.40 4.63 -11.54
C ILE A 116 -22.98 4.31 -12.05
N PRO A 117 -22.02 5.26 -11.96
CA PRO A 117 -20.64 5.02 -12.33
C PRO A 117 -19.95 3.98 -11.43
N CYS A 118 -19.03 3.21 -12.05
CA CYS A 118 -18.13 2.29 -11.38
C CYS A 118 -16.67 2.64 -11.71
N VAL A 119 -15.89 2.96 -10.69
CA VAL A 119 -14.43 3.13 -10.80
C VAL A 119 -13.74 1.85 -10.30
N ALA A 120 -12.60 1.49 -10.90
CA ALA A 120 -11.79 0.39 -10.42
C ALA A 120 -10.31 0.80 -10.33
N THR A 121 -9.66 0.59 -9.18
CA THR A 121 -8.23 0.83 -9.03
C THR A 121 -7.44 -0.48 -9.09
N PHE A 122 -6.41 -0.52 -9.93
CA PHE A 122 -5.50 -1.65 -10.07
C PHE A 122 -4.31 -1.48 -9.12
N HIS A 123 -4.26 -2.29 -8.05
CA HIS A 123 -3.26 -2.16 -6.99
C HIS A 123 -2.13 -3.18 -7.07
N SER A 124 -2.37 -4.42 -7.52
CA SER A 124 -1.50 -5.56 -7.24
C SER A 124 -0.92 -6.21 -8.49
N LYS A 125 0.27 -6.80 -8.36
CA LYS A 125 0.88 -7.66 -9.38
C LYS A 125 0.27 -9.06 -9.32
N TYR A 126 -0.99 -9.18 -9.72
CA TYR A 126 -1.76 -10.43 -9.62
C TYR A 126 -1.08 -11.63 -10.28
N ARG A 127 -0.37 -11.43 -11.39
CA ARG A 127 0.36 -12.51 -12.06
C ARG A 127 1.42 -13.12 -11.13
N ASP A 128 2.18 -12.28 -10.44
CA ASP A 128 3.20 -12.72 -9.50
C ASP A 128 2.58 -13.47 -8.32
N ASP A 129 1.46 -12.94 -7.79
CA ASP A 129 0.72 -13.57 -6.69
C ASP A 129 0.22 -14.97 -7.05
N PHE A 130 -0.42 -15.12 -8.20
CA PHE A 130 -0.98 -16.39 -8.61
C PHE A 130 0.09 -17.39 -9.06
N SER A 131 1.15 -16.94 -9.72
CA SER A 131 2.24 -17.83 -10.17
C SER A 131 2.99 -18.50 -9.02
N ARG A 132 2.94 -17.96 -7.80
CA ARG A 132 3.55 -18.56 -6.61
C ARG A 132 2.80 -19.78 -6.09
N VAL A 133 1.48 -19.80 -6.25
CA VAL A 133 0.61 -20.84 -5.69
C VAL A 133 0.05 -21.78 -6.77
N ILE A 134 0.08 -21.35 -8.03
CA ILE A 134 -0.43 -22.11 -9.17
C ILE A 134 0.73 -22.36 -10.13
N PRO A 135 1.25 -23.59 -10.19
CA PRO A 135 2.37 -23.93 -11.08
C PRO A 135 2.01 -23.88 -12.59
N GLU A 136 0.73 -24.09 -12.91
CA GLU A 136 0.28 -24.18 -14.29
C GLU A 136 0.06 -22.78 -14.89
N LYS A 137 0.96 -22.35 -15.77
CA LYS A 137 0.95 -21.02 -16.39
C LYS A 137 -0.35 -20.72 -17.13
N ARG A 138 -0.96 -21.71 -17.81
CA ARG A 138 -2.23 -21.53 -18.54
C ARG A 138 -3.38 -21.16 -17.61
N VAL A 139 -3.40 -21.71 -16.39
CA VAL A 139 -4.41 -21.37 -15.38
C VAL A 139 -4.22 -19.94 -14.91
N VAL A 140 -2.97 -19.53 -14.65
CA VAL A 140 -2.65 -18.14 -14.29
C VAL A 140 -3.08 -17.19 -15.41
N ASP A 141 -2.76 -17.51 -16.67
CA ASP A 141 -3.16 -16.68 -17.82
C ASP A 141 -4.69 -16.55 -17.94
N LEU A 142 -5.44 -17.59 -17.64
CA LEU A 142 -6.91 -17.54 -17.62
C LEU A 142 -7.44 -16.63 -16.52
N ILE A 143 -6.85 -16.72 -15.32
CA ILE A 143 -7.20 -15.85 -14.19
C ILE A 143 -6.90 -14.39 -14.54
N ILE A 144 -5.72 -14.11 -15.09
CA ILE A 144 -5.34 -12.74 -15.52
C ILE A 144 -6.31 -12.20 -16.58
N LYS A 145 -6.69 -13.01 -17.57
CA LYS A 145 -7.73 -12.60 -18.56
C LYS A 145 -9.05 -12.23 -17.88
N ARG A 146 -9.48 -12.99 -16.88
CA ARG A 146 -10.71 -12.68 -16.13
C ARG A 146 -10.57 -11.40 -15.30
N ILE A 147 -9.40 -11.17 -14.70
CA ILE A 147 -9.08 -9.92 -14.01
C ILE A 147 -9.15 -8.73 -14.98
N ILE A 148 -8.57 -8.84 -16.17
CA ILE A 148 -8.62 -7.77 -17.16
C ILE A 148 -10.05 -7.50 -17.63
N SER A 149 -10.84 -8.56 -17.87
CA SER A 149 -12.26 -8.39 -18.21
C SER A 149 -13.06 -7.66 -17.13
N PHE A 150 -12.71 -7.82 -15.86
CA PHE A 150 -13.26 -7.00 -14.77
C PHE A 150 -12.93 -5.51 -14.98
N TYR A 151 -11.66 -5.16 -15.21
CA TYR A 151 -11.26 -3.76 -15.42
C TYR A 151 -11.88 -3.16 -16.68
N GLU A 152 -12.07 -3.95 -17.75
CA GLU A 152 -12.78 -3.52 -18.97
C GLU A 152 -14.27 -3.19 -18.73
N GLY A 153 -14.86 -3.73 -17.67
CA GLY A 153 -16.23 -3.47 -17.27
C GLY A 153 -16.42 -2.23 -16.37
N ALA A 154 -15.36 -1.52 -16.00
CA ALA A 154 -15.44 -0.29 -15.23
C ALA A 154 -15.54 0.95 -16.12
N ASP A 155 -16.21 2.00 -15.65
CA ASP A 155 -16.30 3.28 -16.37
C ASP A 155 -14.96 4.03 -16.39
N GLN A 156 -14.16 3.89 -15.31
CA GLN A 156 -12.76 4.34 -15.26
C GLN A 156 -11.88 3.34 -14.54
N VAL A 157 -10.63 3.23 -15.01
CA VAL A 157 -9.58 2.43 -14.37
C VAL A 157 -8.47 3.33 -13.92
N TRP A 158 -8.12 3.22 -12.63
CA TRP A 158 -7.07 4.02 -12.00
C TRP A 158 -5.89 3.15 -11.57
N VAL A 159 -4.73 3.78 -11.50
CA VAL A 159 -3.49 3.17 -10.95
C VAL A 159 -2.86 4.11 -9.93
N PRO A 160 -2.22 3.58 -8.87
CA PRO A 160 -1.68 4.40 -7.77
C PRO A 160 -0.32 5.04 -8.07
N GLN A 161 0.24 4.82 -9.25
CA GLN A 161 1.50 5.38 -9.74
C GLN A 161 1.61 5.17 -11.26
N ALA A 162 2.26 6.08 -11.99
CA ALA A 162 2.32 6.03 -13.45
C ALA A 162 2.92 4.73 -14.00
N SER A 163 3.99 4.20 -13.38
CA SER A 163 4.62 2.94 -13.79
C SER A 163 3.72 1.70 -13.63
N VAL A 164 2.66 1.78 -12.85
CA VAL A 164 1.70 0.67 -12.69
C VAL A 164 0.82 0.53 -13.94
N GLU A 165 0.74 1.57 -14.78
CA GLU A 165 0.09 1.45 -16.08
C GLU A 165 0.77 0.39 -16.96
N GLU A 166 2.10 0.31 -16.97
CA GLU A 166 2.83 -0.71 -17.73
C GLU A 166 2.43 -2.11 -17.29
N VAL A 167 2.29 -2.34 -15.98
CA VAL A 167 1.89 -3.64 -15.42
C VAL A 167 0.50 -4.08 -15.91
N ILE A 168 -0.50 -3.18 -15.87
CA ILE A 168 -1.84 -3.54 -16.35
C ILE A 168 -1.88 -3.68 -17.87
N ARG A 169 -1.02 -2.94 -18.62
CA ARG A 169 -0.83 -3.10 -20.07
C ARG A 169 -0.24 -4.47 -20.43
N GLU A 170 0.78 -4.93 -19.69
CA GLU A 170 1.35 -6.27 -19.84
C GLU A 170 0.33 -7.39 -19.60
N TYR A 171 -0.68 -7.14 -18.77
CA TYR A 171 -1.78 -8.07 -18.56
C TYR A 171 -2.81 -8.07 -19.70
N GLY A 172 -2.71 -7.11 -20.63
CA GLY A 172 -3.53 -7.02 -21.85
C GLY A 172 -4.63 -5.97 -21.79
N TYR A 173 -4.72 -5.14 -20.76
CA TYR A 173 -5.68 -4.03 -20.68
C TYR A 173 -5.40 -2.96 -21.74
N LYS A 174 -6.43 -2.58 -22.52
CA LYS A 174 -6.30 -1.60 -23.62
C LYS A 174 -7.06 -0.30 -23.39
N GLY A 175 -7.90 -0.25 -22.35
CA GLY A 175 -8.70 0.93 -22.03
C GLY A 175 -7.86 2.11 -21.51
N LYS A 176 -8.48 3.26 -21.29
CA LYS A 176 -7.83 4.42 -20.68
C LYS A 176 -7.48 4.10 -19.21
N VAL A 177 -6.31 4.54 -18.79
CA VAL A 177 -5.84 4.45 -17.39
C VAL A 177 -5.62 5.87 -16.90
N GLU A 178 -5.99 6.15 -15.67
CA GLU A 178 -5.72 7.41 -15.00
C GLU A 178 -4.86 7.19 -13.76
N VAL A 179 -3.90 8.07 -13.52
CA VAL A 179 -3.06 8.00 -12.33
C VAL A 179 -3.73 8.77 -11.20
N VAL A 180 -3.90 8.10 -10.07
CA VAL A 180 -4.35 8.71 -8.81
C VAL A 180 -3.41 8.22 -7.72
N ASP A 181 -2.47 9.08 -7.33
CA ASP A 181 -1.43 8.74 -6.37
C ASP A 181 -1.99 8.32 -5.01
N ASN A 182 -1.25 7.46 -4.32
CA ASN A 182 -1.50 7.19 -2.91
C ASN A 182 -1.09 8.40 -2.05
N GLY A 183 -1.79 8.60 -0.94
CA GLY A 183 -1.46 9.58 0.08
C GLY A 183 -0.62 9.02 1.22
N SER A 184 -0.31 9.89 2.17
CA SER A 184 0.24 9.54 3.48
C SER A 184 -0.54 10.25 4.58
N ASP A 185 -0.73 9.61 5.71
CA ASP A 185 -1.28 10.20 6.94
C ASP A 185 -0.19 10.83 7.83
N LEU A 186 1.07 10.72 7.41
CA LEU A 186 2.22 11.26 8.12
C LEU A 186 2.66 12.64 7.61
N CYS A 187 1.81 13.29 6.82
CA CYS A 187 2.07 14.64 6.30
C CYS A 187 1.90 15.68 7.41
N ALA A 188 2.99 16.20 7.93
CA ALA A 188 3.01 17.31 8.87
C ALA A 188 4.39 17.98 8.83
N ASP A 189 4.47 19.23 9.28
CA ASP A 189 5.73 19.89 9.55
C ASP A 189 6.28 19.42 10.90
N TYR A 190 7.28 18.54 10.86
CA TYR A 190 7.94 18.06 12.06
C TYR A 190 9.10 18.98 12.42
N PRO A 191 9.15 19.53 13.67
CA PRO A 191 10.27 20.35 14.11
C PRO A 191 11.53 19.47 14.29
N GLU A 192 12.73 20.05 14.13
CA GLU A 192 14.01 19.32 14.26
C GLU A 192 14.12 18.52 15.56
N LYS A 193 13.61 19.06 16.67
CA LYS A 193 13.61 18.37 17.96
C LYS A 193 12.86 17.03 17.92
N TYR A 194 11.85 16.87 17.05
CA TYR A 194 11.10 15.61 16.94
C TYR A 194 12.02 14.44 16.50
N PHE A 195 12.90 14.71 15.54
CA PHE A 195 13.86 13.73 15.04
C PHE A 195 14.91 13.38 16.11
N VAL A 196 15.37 14.38 16.86
CA VAL A 196 16.32 14.19 17.98
C VAL A 196 15.66 13.36 19.09
N GLU A 197 14.47 13.73 19.54
CA GLU A 197 13.71 13.02 20.57
C GLU A 197 13.37 11.57 20.16
N ALA A 198 13.09 11.33 18.88
CA ALA A 198 12.86 9.98 18.35
C ALA A 198 14.11 9.11 18.53
N ARG A 199 15.30 9.61 18.17
CA ARG A 199 16.57 8.89 18.32
C ARG A 199 16.92 8.66 19.81
N GLU A 200 16.79 9.68 20.65
CA GLU A 200 17.03 9.60 22.07
C GLU A 200 16.14 8.57 22.76
N SER A 201 14.84 8.54 22.40
CA SER A 201 13.87 7.58 22.97
C SER A 201 14.20 6.11 22.65
N MET A 202 15.04 5.86 21.65
CA MET A 202 15.50 4.53 21.23
C MET A 202 16.95 4.25 21.64
N GLY A 203 17.59 5.16 22.39
CA GLY A 203 18.99 5.03 22.80
C GLY A 203 19.97 5.01 21.61
N ILE A 204 19.65 5.74 20.53
CA ILE A 204 20.49 5.84 19.34
C ILE A 204 21.53 6.93 19.52
N GLY A 205 22.81 6.56 19.39
CA GLY A 205 23.93 7.50 19.51
C GLY A 205 23.96 8.50 18.34
N LYS A 206 24.58 9.69 18.60
CA LYS A 206 24.68 10.75 17.58
C LYS A 206 25.44 10.32 16.32
N ASP A 207 26.46 9.46 16.48
CA ASP A 207 27.32 8.98 15.39
C ASP A 207 26.89 7.59 14.86
N GLU A 208 25.71 7.12 15.22
CA GLU A 208 25.19 5.82 14.80
C GLU A 208 24.27 6.02 13.61
N PHE A 209 24.60 5.40 12.47
CA PHE A 209 23.79 5.44 11.27
C PHE A 209 22.63 4.44 11.37
N VAL A 210 21.41 4.85 11.04
CA VAL A 210 20.21 4.04 11.25
C VAL A 210 19.54 3.68 9.95
N PHE A 211 19.43 2.39 9.70
CA PHE A 211 18.63 1.81 8.63
C PHE A 211 17.27 1.33 9.14
N LEU A 212 16.27 1.43 8.29
CA LEU A 212 14.91 0.98 8.59
C LEU A 212 14.33 0.19 7.42
N PHE A 213 13.62 -0.88 7.72
CA PHE A 213 12.67 -1.54 6.83
C PHE A 213 11.33 -1.66 7.54
N VAL A 214 10.25 -1.31 6.86
CA VAL A 214 8.87 -1.48 7.34
C VAL A 214 8.08 -2.26 6.31
N GLY A 215 7.45 -3.36 6.72
CA GLY A 215 6.64 -4.17 5.83
C GLY A 215 6.54 -5.62 6.26
N GLN A 216 5.81 -6.41 5.47
CA GLN A 216 5.76 -7.85 5.69
C GLN A 216 7.15 -8.47 5.52
N HIS A 217 7.54 -9.31 6.47
CA HIS A 217 8.77 -10.09 6.41
C HIS A 217 8.56 -11.32 5.52
N ILE A 218 8.63 -11.09 4.22
CA ILE A 218 8.48 -12.09 3.15
C ILE A 218 9.64 -11.95 2.17
N TRP A 219 10.09 -13.07 1.59
CA TRP A 219 11.24 -13.05 0.68
C TRP A 219 11.03 -12.21 -0.57
N GLU A 220 9.78 -12.07 -1.01
CA GLU A 220 9.38 -11.28 -2.17
C GLU A 220 9.71 -9.79 -2.04
N LYS A 221 9.82 -9.29 -0.81
CA LYS A 221 10.27 -7.90 -0.56
C LYS A 221 11.78 -7.77 -0.55
N ASN A 222 12.48 -8.82 -0.99
CA ASN A 222 13.94 -8.85 -1.12
C ASN A 222 14.69 -8.57 0.20
N VAL A 223 14.10 -8.98 1.33
CA VAL A 223 14.67 -8.76 2.67
C VAL A 223 15.99 -9.51 2.90
N ARG A 224 16.20 -10.66 2.19
CA ARG A 224 17.50 -11.35 2.18
C ARG A 224 18.60 -10.45 1.62
N PHE A 225 18.33 -9.73 0.53
CA PHE A 225 19.27 -8.83 -0.12
C PHE A 225 19.69 -7.68 0.81
N ILE A 226 18.78 -7.20 1.70
CA ILE A 226 19.13 -6.23 2.75
C ILE A 226 20.13 -6.87 3.73
N ILE A 227 19.83 -8.07 4.24
CA ILE A 227 20.70 -8.75 5.23
C ILE A 227 22.08 -9.06 4.62
N ASP A 228 22.12 -9.52 3.37
CA ASP A 228 23.37 -9.79 2.65
C ASP A 228 24.20 -8.50 2.46
N ALA A 229 23.57 -7.37 2.14
CA ALA A 229 24.23 -6.08 2.03
C ALA A 229 24.76 -5.57 3.38
N LEU A 230 24.01 -5.73 4.46
CA LEU A 230 24.43 -5.34 5.80
C LEU A 230 25.66 -6.14 6.28
N GLU A 231 25.78 -7.41 5.90
CA GLU A 231 26.96 -8.22 6.18
C GLU A 231 28.24 -7.62 5.58
N THR A 232 28.15 -7.09 4.35
CA THR A 232 29.32 -6.52 3.64
C THR A 232 29.83 -5.24 4.29
N ILE A 233 29.00 -4.57 5.12
CA ILE A 233 29.32 -3.32 5.82
C ILE A 233 29.35 -3.48 7.34
N LYS A 234 29.46 -4.72 7.86
CA LYS A 234 29.47 -4.98 9.32
C LYS A 234 30.63 -4.33 10.09
N ASP A 235 31.65 -3.87 9.38
CA ASP A 235 32.74 -3.05 9.88
C ASP A 235 32.33 -1.60 10.19
N GLN A 236 31.18 -1.14 9.67
CA GLN A 236 30.66 0.19 9.91
C GLN A 236 29.81 0.23 11.19
N ARG A 237 29.68 1.43 11.78
CA ARG A 237 28.83 1.65 12.94
C ARG A 237 27.41 2.00 12.50
N PHE A 238 26.51 1.03 12.52
CA PHE A 238 25.12 1.22 12.19
C PHE A 238 24.18 0.43 13.08
N ARG A 239 22.90 0.79 13.02
CA ARG A 239 21.78 0.01 13.54
C ARG A 239 20.74 -0.22 12.45
N MET A 240 20.17 -1.41 12.40
CA MET A 240 19.09 -1.77 11.49
C MET A 240 17.85 -2.19 12.26
N PHE A 241 16.70 -1.59 11.93
CA PHE A 241 15.40 -2.00 12.46
C PHE A 241 14.56 -2.65 11.35
N PHE A 242 14.13 -3.88 11.60
CA PHE A 242 13.09 -4.54 10.82
C PHE A 242 11.75 -4.45 11.56
N VAL A 243 10.80 -3.68 11.00
CA VAL A 243 9.45 -3.49 11.56
C VAL A 243 8.45 -4.26 10.71
N GLY A 244 7.66 -5.13 11.34
CA GLY A 244 6.68 -5.98 10.70
C GLY A 244 6.80 -7.43 11.10
N THR A 245 6.01 -8.27 10.44
CA THR A 245 5.99 -9.74 10.60
C THR A 245 5.75 -10.40 9.25
N GLY A 246 5.92 -11.71 9.18
CA GLY A 246 5.66 -12.48 7.98
C GLY A 246 6.24 -13.88 8.07
N TYR A 247 5.98 -14.70 7.07
CA TYR A 247 6.40 -16.11 7.08
C TYR A 247 7.92 -16.30 7.06
N ALA A 248 8.68 -15.30 6.63
CA ALA A 248 10.14 -15.35 6.59
C ALA A 248 10.81 -14.83 7.88
N ALA A 249 10.03 -14.30 8.85
CA ALA A 249 10.59 -13.58 10.00
C ALA A 249 11.61 -14.41 10.82
N ASP A 250 11.33 -15.69 11.08
CA ASP A 250 12.23 -16.53 11.86
C ASP A 250 13.48 -16.91 11.06
N ALA A 251 13.34 -17.25 9.77
CA ALA A 251 14.48 -17.50 8.89
C ALA A 251 15.36 -16.24 8.66
N MET A 252 14.78 -15.04 8.71
CA MET A 252 15.55 -13.78 8.70
C MET A 252 16.40 -13.62 9.96
N LYS A 253 15.86 -13.96 11.16
CA LYS A 253 16.61 -13.90 12.43
C LYS A 253 17.77 -14.90 12.42
N GLU A 254 17.52 -16.13 11.97
CA GLU A 254 18.57 -17.16 11.80
C GLU A 254 19.67 -16.65 10.84
N LEU A 255 19.31 -16.10 9.70
CA LEU A 255 20.27 -15.55 8.75
C LEU A 255 21.09 -14.38 9.33
N VAL A 256 20.47 -13.49 10.12
CA VAL A 256 21.17 -12.41 10.84
C VAL A 256 22.21 -12.98 11.80
N SER A 257 21.85 -14.00 12.57
CA SER A 257 22.76 -14.65 13.52
C SER A 257 23.89 -15.40 12.79
N GLU A 258 23.62 -16.13 11.71
CA GLU A 258 24.63 -16.81 10.88
C GLU A 258 25.67 -15.82 10.34
N LYS A 259 25.25 -14.59 9.99
CA LYS A 259 26.12 -13.53 9.48
C LYS A 259 26.81 -12.70 10.57
N GLY A 260 26.50 -12.96 11.85
CA GLY A 260 27.07 -12.25 12.99
C GLY A 260 26.63 -10.79 13.10
N LEU A 261 25.38 -10.50 12.75
CA LEU A 261 24.78 -9.16 12.75
C LEU A 261 23.88 -8.90 13.96
N ASP A 262 23.82 -9.80 14.97
CA ASP A 262 22.91 -9.74 16.12
C ASP A 262 23.02 -8.44 16.93
N ARG A 263 24.18 -7.80 16.92
CA ARG A 263 24.41 -6.53 17.66
C ARG A 263 23.87 -5.31 16.91
N GLN A 264 23.74 -5.39 15.59
CA GLN A 264 23.38 -4.26 14.73
C GLN A 264 21.94 -4.33 14.25
N VAL A 265 21.34 -5.52 14.20
CA VAL A 265 20.00 -5.76 13.65
C VAL A 265 19.02 -6.06 14.77
N THR A 266 17.88 -5.37 14.75
CA THR A 266 16.80 -5.56 15.71
C THR A 266 15.47 -5.79 14.98
N PHE A 267 14.77 -6.88 15.34
CA PHE A 267 13.42 -7.17 14.87
C PHE A 267 12.40 -6.65 15.87
N ILE A 268 11.59 -5.70 15.46
CA ILE A 268 10.62 -4.99 16.33
C ILE A 268 9.27 -5.71 16.40
N GLY A 269 8.95 -6.52 15.37
CA GLY A 269 7.62 -7.10 15.22
C GLY A 269 6.63 -6.10 14.60
N ASN A 270 5.34 -6.43 14.64
CA ASN A 270 4.29 -5.58 14.10
C ASN A 270 4.03 -4.38 15.03
N ILE A 271 3.94 -3.19 14.46
CA ILE A 271 3.54 -1.96 15.16
C ILE A 271 2.21 -1.49 14.59
N THR A 272 1.17 -1.51 15.41
CA THR A 272 -0.17 -0.98 15.06
C THR A 272 -0.36 0.47 15.50
N GLU A 273 0.39 0.92 16.51
CA GLU A 273 0.33 2.28 17.02
C GLU A 273 1.09 3.24 16.08
N ARG A 274 0.36 4.12 15.40
CA ARG A 274 0.92 5.05 14.39
C ARG A 274 2.00 5.98 14.97
N GLU A 275 1.81 6.51 16.18
CA GLU A 275 2.79 7.39 16.83
C GLU A 275 4.10 6.68 17.12
N ARG A 276 4.04 5.40 17.48
CA ARG A 276 5.24 4.58 17.66
C ARG A 276 5.96 4.32 16.34
N LEU A 277 5.20 4.01 15.27
CA LEU A 277 5.77 3.78 13.94
C LEU A 277 6.44 5.04 13.38
N LYS A 278 5.83 6.21 13.56
CA LYS A 278 6.42 7.51 13.19
C LYS A 278 7.82 7.70 13.77
N LYS A 279 8.02 7.35 15.04
CA LYS A 279 9.32 7.49 15.68
C LYS A 279 10.41 6.64 15.01
N PHE A 280 10.09 5.45 14.51
CA PHE A 280 11.04 4.63 13.75
C PHE A 280 11.43 5.30 12.43
N TYR A 281 10.46 5.83 11.69
CA TYR A 281 10.77 6.61 10.49
C TYR A 281 11.62 7.85 10.82
N ALA A 282 11.23 8.64 11.84
CA ALA A 282 11.95 9.85 12.22
C ALA A 282 13.36 9.58 12.75
N ALA A 283 13.61 8.43 13.37
CA ALA A 283 14.91 8.06 13.90
C ALA A 283 15.88 7.51 12.85
N ALA A 284 15.36 7.08 11.69
CA ALA A 284 16.15 6.45 10.63
C ALA A 284 16.83 7.49 9.72
N ASP A 285 18.04 7.14 9.26
CA ASP A 285 18.74 7.90 8.24
C ASP A 285 18.38 7.43 6.83
N LEU A 286 18.17 6.10 6.65
CA LEU A 286 17.78 5.52 5.35
C LEU A 286 16.70 4.46 5.51
N PHE A 287 15.77 4.46 4.56
CA PHE A 287 14.75 3.42 4.41
C PHE A 287 15.18 2.43 3.32
N LEU A 288 15.51 1.20 3.70
CA LEU A 288 15.96 0.17 2.77
C LEU A 288 14.75 -0.59 2.22
N PHE A 289 14.41 -0.38 0.95
CA PHE A 289 13.24 -1.01 0.33
C PHE A 289 13.57 -1.54 -1.09
N PRO A 290 14.43 -2.57 -1.21
CA PRO A 290 14.86 -3.12 -2.50
C PRO A 290 13.82 -4.07 -3.13
N SER A 291 12.54 -3.89 -2.84
CA SER A 291 11.47 -4.74 -3.35
C SER A 291 11.30 -4.62 -4.86
N LEU A 292 11.25 -5.77 -5.54
CA LEU A 292 10.90 -5.88 -6.96
C LEU A 292 9.41 -6.17 -7.16
N TYR A 293 8.73 -6.49 -6.07
CA TYR A 293 7.35 -6.98 -6.05
C TYR A 293 6.32 -5.85 -5.97
N ASP A 294 6.59 -4.83 -5.16
CA ASP A 294 5.62 -3.78 -4.86
C ASP A 294 5.34 -2.87 -6.07
N ASN A 295 4.10 -2.39 -6.21
CA ASN A 295 3.70 -1.42 -7.22
C ASN A 295 3.89 0.04 -6.75
N ALA A 296 3.15 0.44 -5.71
CA ALA A 296 3.16 1.80 -5.16
C ALA A 296 3.10 1.73 -3.62
N PRO A 297 4.21 1.34 -2.95
CA PRO A 297 4.23 1.06 -1.52
C PRO A 297 4.01 2.33 -0.70
N LEU A 298 3.02 2.30 0.20
CA LEU A 298 2.72 3.41 1.12
C LEU A 298 3.90 3.72 2.04
N VAL A 299 4.62 2.70 2.49
CA VAL A 299 5.76 2.82 3.41
C VAL A 299 6.90 3.69 2.88
N VAL A 300 7.08 3.78 1.55
CA VAL A 300 8.06 4.69 0.92
C VAL A 300 7.62 6.14 1.07
N ARG A 301 6.32 6.42 0.92
CA ARG A 301 5.74 7.76 1.14
C ARG A 301 5.74 8.12 2.63
N GLU A 302 5.52 7.15 3.51
CA GLU A 302 5.62 7.32 4.97
C GLU A 302 7.05 7.67 5.40
N ALA A 303 8.06 6.95 4.88
CA ALA A 303 9.47 7.24 5.14
C ALA A 303 9.83 8.66 4.64
N ALA A 304 9.45 9.00 3.41
CA ALA A 304 9.68 10.32 2.83
C ALA A 304 9.04 11.44 3.67
N ALA A 305 7.83 11.24 4.22
CA ALA A 305 7.15 12.22 5.06
C ALA A 305 7.94 12.55 6.35
N LEU A 306 8.71 11.62 6.85
CA LEU A 306 9.60 11.78 8.01
C LEU A 306 11.06 12.04 7.59
N HIS A 307 11.29 12.61 6.41
CA HIS A 307 12.62 12.98 5.88
C HIS A 307 13.60 11.80 5.76
N THR A 308 13.11 10.57 5.66
CA THR A 308 13.91 9.36 5.56
C THR A 308 13.90 8.89 4.10
N PRO A 309 14.96 9.15 3.33
CA PRO A 309 15.00 8.82 1.92
C PRO A 309 15.11 7.30 1.71
N ALA A 310 14.42 6.79 0.69
CA ALA A 310 14.44 5.37 0.37
C ALA A 310 15.64 4.98 -0.51
N VAL A 311 16.15 3.76 -0.31
CA VAL A 311 17.06 3.06 -1.23
C VAL A 311 16.27 1.96 -1.92
N MET A 312 16.14 2.02 -3.25
CA MET A 312 15.36 1.09 -4.04
C MET A 312 16.14 0.55 -5.24
N VAL A 313 15.69 -0.57 -5.80
CA VAL A 313 16.32 -1.18 -6.98
C VAL A 313 15.88 -0.45 -8.25
N ARG A 314 16.84 -0.01 -9.05
CA ARG A 314 16.63 0.61 -10.36
C ARG A 314 15.82 -0.32 -11.27
N GLY A 315 14.82 0.23 -11.95
CA GLY A 315 13.94 -0.53 -12.83
C GLY A 315 12.79 -1.27 -12.13
N ALA A 316 12.73 -1.29 -10.78
CA ALA A 316 11.54 -1.77 -10.08
C ALA A 316 10.36 -0.81 -10.29
N THR A 317 9.15 -1.34 -10.45
CA THR A 317 7.93 -0.54 -10.65
C THR A 317 7.77 0.54 -9.56
N ALA A 318 7.97 0.16 -8.30
CA ALA A 318 7.87 1.07 -7.17
C ALA A 318 8.96 2.16 -7.17
N ALA A 319 10.13 1.92 -7.76
CA ALA A 319 11.27 2.83 -7.71
C ALA A 319 11.16 4.03 -8.66
N THR A 320 10.22 4.02 -9.60
CA THR A 320 10.03 5.11 -10.57
C THR A 320 9.61 6.44 -9.94
N ILE A 321 9.17 6.43 -8.68
CA ILE A 321 8.89 7.63 -7.90
C ILE A 321 10.18 8.37 -7.48
N LEU A 322 11.34 7.70 -7.56
CA LEU A 322 12.62 8.24 -7.13
C LEU A 322 13.43 8.78 -8.32
N THR A 323 14.05 9.94 -8.09
CA THR A 323 15.17 10.47 -8.87
C THR A 323 16.44 10.28 -8.03
N ASP A 324 17.41 9.49 -8.56
CA ASP A 324 18.62 9.10 -7.83
C ASP A 324 19.43 10.32 -7.33
N GLY A 325 19.67 10.36 -6.03
CA GLY A 325 20.43 11.43 -5.36
C GLY A 325 19.64 12.73 -5.17
N GLU A 326 18.40 12.82 -5.63
CA GLU A 326 17.54 14.00 -5.48
C GLU A 326 16.48 13.78 -4.37
N ASN A 327 15.65 12.74 -4.49
CA ASN A 327 14.58 12.43 -3.54
C ASN A 327 14.61 10.98 -3.02
N GLY A 328 15.71 10.28 -3.27
CA GLY A 328 15.97 8.92 -2.85
C GLY A 328 17.22 8.40 -3.54
N PHE A 329 17.53 7.13 -3.37
CA PHE A 329 18.71 6.52 -3.93
C PHE A 329 18.34 5.24 -4.67
N LEU A 330 18.99 5.04 -5.82
CA LEU A 330 18.81 3.85 -6.65
C LEU A 330 20.07 3.00 -6.63
N ILE A 331 19.89 1.69 -6.56
CA ILE A 331 20.92 0.68 -6.67
C ILE A 331 20.59 -0.26 -7.82
N ASP A 332 21.60 -0.91 -8.39
CA ASP A 332 21.37 -2.03 -9.27
C ASP A 332 21.05 -3.30 -8.43
N ASN A 333 20.42 -4.28 -9.03
CA ASN A 333 20.03 -5.51 -8.31
C ASN A 333 21.23 -6.46 -8.16
N ASP A 334 22.32 -5.94 -7.58
CA ASP A 334 23.51 -6.69 -7.25
C ASP A 334 24.14 -6.20 -5.93
N LEU A 335 24.81 -7.11 -5.24
CA LEU A 335 25.33 -6.87 -3.89
C LEU A 335 26.44 -5.81 -3.86
N LYS A 336 27.27 -5.72 -4.90
CA LYS A 336 28.38 -4.73 -4.97
C LYS A 336 27.83 -3.31 -5.10
N SER A 337 26.81 -3.12 -5.94
CA SER A 337 26.12 -1.85 -6.08
C SER A 337 25.48 -1.42 -4.74
N PHE A 338 24.85 -2.36 -4.04
CA PHE A 338 24.22 -2.05 -2.75
C PHE A 338 25.26 -1.71 -1.69
N GLU A 339 26.32 -2.54 -1.54
CA GLU A 339 27.42 -2.25 -0.61
C GLU A 339 28.04 -0.87 -0.87
N ALA A 340 28.42 -0.60 -2.12
CA ALA A 340 29.05 0.66 -2.49
C ALA A 340 28.16 1.87 -2.14
N ARG A 341 26.86 1.76 -2.42
CA ARG A 341 25.88 2.81 -2.09
C ARG A 341 25.75 3.00 -0.58
N LEU A 342 25.66 1.93 0.22
CA LEU A 342 25.55 2.06 1.68
C LEU A 342 26.80 2.71 2.27
N ARG A 343 28.02 2.31 1.86
CA ARG A 343 29.27 2.92 2.32
C ARG A 343 29.36 4.40 1.94
N GLU A 344 28.98 4.76 0.71
CA GLU A 344 28.90 6.15 0.23
C GLU A 344 27.99 7.00 1.13
N LEU A 345 26.79 6.50 1.45
CA LEU A 345 25.79 7.26 2.20
C LEU A 345 26.11 7.34 3.70
N ILE A 346 26.70 6.31 4.29
CA ILE A 346 27.23 6.37 5.68
C ILE A 346 28.32 7.43 5.79
N ALA A 347 29.16 7.58 4.78
CA ALA A 347 30.25 8.56 4.76
C ALA A 347 29.76 10.03 4.59
N ASP A 348 28.54 10.24 4.06
CA ASP A 348 27.96 11.60 3.88
C ASP A 348 26.50 11.69 4.42
N PRO A 349 26.32 11.69 5.76
CA PRO A 349 25.00 11.82 6.37
C PRO A 349 24.30 13.15 6.04
N GLN A 350 25.05 14.18 5.74
CA GLN A 350 24.47 15.49 5.36
C GLN A 350 23.77 15.43 4.01
N ARG A 351 24.33 14.72 3.05
CA ARG A 351 23.67 14.44 1.77
C ARG A 351 22.39 13.64 1.98
N VAL A 352 22.44 12.61 2.81
CA VAL A 352 21.25 11.80 3.13
C VAL A 352 20.12 12.66 3.68
N ARG A 353 20.41 13.56 4.63
CA ARG A 353 19.41 14.50 5.18
C ARG A 353 18.84 15.44 4.12
N ARG A 354 19.69 16.03 3.25
CA ARG A 354 19.20 16.91 2.17
C ARG A 354 18.25 16.17 1.24
N VAL A 355 18.61 14.95 0.84
CA VAL A 355 17.76 14.08 -0.01
C VAL A 355 16.46 13.72 0.69
N GLY A 356 16.49 13.44 1.99
CA GLY A 356 15.30 13.15 2.81
C GLY A 356 14.33 14.34 2.86
N VAL A 357 14.83 15.56 3.08
CA VAL A 357 13.99 16.77 3.01
C VAL A 357 13.41 16.97 1.61
N GLN A 358 14.16 16.70 0.56
CA GLN A 358 13.64 16.79 -0.81
C GLN A 358 12.59 15.69 -1.10
N ALA A 359 12.79 14.47 -0.56
CA ALA A 359 11.81 13.40 -0.66
C ALA A 359 10.45 13.80 -0.08
N SER A 360 10.43 14.43 1.10
CA SER A 360 9.18 14.86 1.74
C SER A 360 8.41 15.88 0.90
N ARG A 361 9.11 16.70 0.12
CA ARG A 361 8.49 17.73 -0.73
C ARG A 361 7.99 17.20 -2.09
N SER A 362 8.63 16.17 -2.63
CA SER A 362 8.38 15.71 -4.00
C SER A 362 7.57 14.42 -4.09
N ILE A 363 7.60 13.59 -3.04
CA ILE A 363 6.96 12.27 -3.05
C ILE A 363 5.63 12.27 -2.29
N VAL A 364 5.52 13.13 -1.26
CA VAL A 364 4.46 13.06 -0.27
C VAL A 364 3.26 13.90 -0.67
N ARG A 365 2.08 13.31 -0.61
CA ARG A 365 0.77 13.99 -0.69
C ARG A 365 -0.06 13.56 0.51
N SER A 366 -0.86 14.46 1.07
CA SER A 366 -1.78 14.08 2.14
C SER A 366 -2.94 13.24 1.58
N TRP A 367 -3.47 12.31 2.38
CA TRP A 367 -4.72 11.63 2.01
C TRP A 367 -5.88 12.62 1.85
N GLU A 368 -5.87 13.72 2.57
CA GLU A 368 -6.89 14.76 2.44
C GLU A 368 -6.91 15.38 1.03
N ASP A 369 -5.74 15.70 0.48
CA ASP A 369 -5.61 16.26 -0.87
C ASP A 369 -5.94 15.22 -1.95
N VAL A 370 -5.44 14.00 -1.78
CA VAL A 370 -5.75 12.89 -2.69
C VAL A 370 -7.25 12.62 -2.74
N VAL A 371 -7.92 12.56 -1.59
CA VAL A 371 -9.36 12.32 -1.54
C VAL A 371 -10.13 13.53 -2.10
N GLY A 372 -9.64 14.76 -1.94
CA GLY A 372 -10.18 15.93 -2.61
C GLY A 372 -10.22 15.75 -4.12
N GLU A 373 -9.07 15.41 -4.73
CA GLU A 373 -8.96 15.11 -6.16
C GLU A 373 -9.89 13.96 -6.60
N VAL A 374 -9.96 12.90 -5.80
CA VAL A 374 -10.82 11.74 -6.08
C VAL A 374 -12.31 12.14 -6.11
N LEU A 375 -12.75 12.96 -5.17
CA LEU A 375 -14.12 13.45 -5.13
C LEU A 375 -14.48 14.33 -6.35
N ASP A 376 -13.56 15.16 -6.82
CA ASP A 376 -13.75 15.95 -8.05
C ASP A 376 -13.90 15.06 -9.29
N ARG A 377 -13.08 14.00 -9.39
CA ARG A 377 -13.19 12.98 -10.45
C ARG A 377 -14.53 12.24 -10.37
N TYR A 378 -14.99 11.87 -9.18
CA TYR A 378 -16.31 11.24 -8.98
C TYR A 378 -17.44 12.16 -9.40
N ASN A 379 -17.42 13.43 -9.02
CA ASN A 379 -18.43 14.41 -9.39
C ASN A 379 -18.53 14.57 -10.92
N THR A 380 -17.39 14.54 -11.61
CA THR A 380 -17.33 14.59 -13.07
C THR A 380 -18.01 13.36 -13.69
N LEU A 381 -17.73 12.16 -13.18
CA LEU A 381 -18.36 10.91 -13.66
C LEU A 381 -19.87 10.87 -13.39
N ILE A 382 -20.28 11.24 -12.20
CA ILE A 382 -21.70 11.28 -11.81
C ILE A 382 -22.47 12.24 -12.73
N SER A 383 -21.91 13.44 -12.97
CA SER A 383 -22.52 14.46 -13.82
C SER A 383 -22.63 13.99 -15.28
N SER A 384 -21.56 13.36 -15.82
CA SER A 384 -21.55 12.82 -17.18
C SER A 384 -22.59 11.71 -17.35
N ARG A 385 -22.75 10.83 -16.36
CA ARG A 385 -23.76 9.76 -16.38
C ARG A 385 -25.18 10.31 -16.38
N ALA A 386 -25.41 11.34 -15.57
CA ALA A 386 -26.73 12.00 -15.49
C ALA A 386 -27.13 12.69 -16.80
N LEU A 387 -26.16 13.20 -17.59
CA LEU A 387 -26.42 13.81 -18.90
C LEU A 387 -26.81 12.76 -19.95
N ILE A 388 -26.18 11.59 -19.94
CA ILE A 388 -26.47 10.47 -20.86
C ILE A 388 -27.85 9.84 -20.55
N ALA A 389 -28.28 9.88 -19.29
CA ALA A 389 -29.56 9.30 -18.86
C ALA A 389 -30.79 10.22 -19.07
N ARG A 390 -30.60 11.45 -19.55
CA ARG A 390 -31.70 12.33 -19.93
C ARG A 390 -32.21 11.93 -21.34
N PRO A 391 -33.52 11.57 -21.47
CA PRO A 391 -34.11 11.15 -22.75
C PRO A 391 -34.08 12.26 -23.82
#